data_4d5f5ec60fc8a09b4c37a95256b49541
#
_entry.id   4d5f5ec60fc8a09b4c37a95256b49541
#
_cell.length_a   1.000
_cell.length_b   1.000
_cell.length_c   1.000
_cell.angle_alpha   90.00
_cell.angle_beta   90.00
_cell.angle_gamma   90.00
#
_symmetry.space_group_name_H-M   'P 1'
#
loop_
_entity.id
_entity.type
_entity.pdbx_description
1 polymer ?
#
loop_
_entity_poly.entity_id
_entity_poly.type
_entity_poly.pdbx_seq_one_letter_code
_entity_poly.pdbx_strand_id
1 'polypeptide(L)'
;LLGRVPAERVGRELMKALASPKPSRWLSVLAEGNCLSPWFRELETSMDIPAGPVAYHSGSVMAHLMDVMDAVAGDPLCVWMALCHDLGKIGTDPALLPHHYGHELRGAEPAEHVAKRLALPARYGAAGVLSSQLHMKAGIYEMLRAGTRCDLLMQVHNAELDGPFWKLAEADSGRSLRPVVNDDLAVLLRISLPPEWRDRGKESGRRLRAMRCQALAMHMAKRKRENADG
;
A
#
# COMPACT_ATOMS: atom_id res chain seq x y z
N LEU A 1 4.35 -29.23 -14.03
CA LEU A 1 5.39 -29.55 -13.04
C LEU A 1 5.32 -28.60 -11.82
N LEU A 2 5.19 -27.29 -12.00
CA LEU A 2 5.18 -26.29 -10.91
C LEU A 2 4.02 -26.46 -9.93
N GLY A 3 2.83 -26.87 -10.37
CA GLY A 3 1.68 -27.14 -9.49
C GLY A 3 1.86 -28.32 -8.53
N ARG A 4 2.95 -29.10 -8.65
CA ARG A 4 3.30 -30.18 -7.72
C ARG A 4 4.23 -29.70 -6.58
N VAL A 5 4.75 -28.46 -6.67
CA VAL A 5 5.59 -27.91 -5.61
C VAL A 5 4.69 -27.52 -4.43
N PRO A 6 5.00 -27.91 -3.18
CA PRO A 6 4.21 -27.46 -2.02
C PRO A 6 4.17 -25.93 -1.88
N ALA A 7 3.02 -25.39 -1.52
CA ALA A 7 2.80 -23.95 -1.34
C ALA A 7 3.81 -23.28 -0.40
N GLU A 8 4.08 -23.95 0.73
CA GLU A 8 5.03 -23.48 1.74
C GLU A 8 6.47 -23.39 1.21
N ARG A 9 6.82 -24.23 0.24
CA ARG A 9 8.13 -24.16 -0.40
C ARG A 9 8.20 -22.94 -1.33
N VAL A 10 7.16 -22.70 -2.11
CA VAL A 10 7.09 -21.51 -2.98
C VAL A 10 7.07 -20.25 -2.13
N GLY A 11 6.29 -20.23 -1.05
CA GLY A 11 6.25 -19.09 -0.11
C GLY A 11 7.62 -18.81 0.51
N ARG A 12 8.38 -19.85 0.90
CA ARG A 12 9.75 -19.66 1.44
C ARG A 12 10.71 -19.08 0.40
N GLU A 13 10.63 -19.51 -0.85
CA GLU A 13 11.47 -18.94 -1.91
C GLU A 13 11.07 -17.49 -2.22
N LEU A 14 9.76 -17.18 -2.21
CA LEU A 14 9.30 -15.79 -2.29
C LEU A 14 9.87 -14.95 -1.15
N MET A 15 9.80 -15.42 0.10
CA MET A 15 10.34 -14.67 1.25
C MET A 15 11.83 -14.36 1.12
N LYS A 16 12.63 -15.28 0.57
CA LYS A 16 14.04 -15.04 0.24
C LYS A 16 14.20 -13.97 -0.84
N ALA A 17 13.36 -14.04 -1.88
CA ALA A 17 13.37 -13.08 -2.96
C ALA A 17 13.02 -11.66 -2.49
N LEU A 18 11.99 -11.52 -1.63
CA LEU A 18 11.60 -10.25 -1.02
C LEU A 18 12.72 -9.64 -0.15
N ALA A 19 13.58 -10.48 0.43
CA ALA A 19 14.73 -10.04 1.24
C ALA A 19 15.99 -9.74 0.42
N SER A 20 15.97 -9.97 -0.90
CA SER A 20 17.13 -9.77 -1.76
C SER A 20 17.40 -8.27 -2.02
N PRO A 21 18.64 -7.89 -2.37
CA PRO A 21 18.97 -6.51 -2.74
C PRO A 21 18.25 -6.03 -4.03
N LYS A 22 17.84 -6.97 -4.89
CA LYS A 22 17.11 -6.69 -6.13
C LYS A 22 15.93 -7.65 -6.28
N PRO A 23 14.83 -7.40 -5.57
CA PRO A 23 13.69 -8.32 -5.52
C PRO A 23 12.96 -8.47 -6.86
N SER A 24 13.01 -7.45 -7.75
CA SER A 24 12.42 -7.50 -9.09
C SER A 24 12.98 -8.64 -9.93
N ARG A 25 14.26 -9.00 -9.74
CA ARG A 25 14.92 -10.04 -10.54
C ARG A 25 14.25 -11.41 -10.40
N TRP A 26 13.74 -11.73 -9.23
CA TRP A 26 12.99 -12.97 -9.03
C TRP A 26 11.72 -12.99 -9.90
N LEU A 27 11.01 -11.86 -9.94
CA LEU A 27 9.78 -11.73 -10.72
C LEU A 27 10.07 -11.77 -12.23
N SER A 28 11.13 -11.10 -12.70
CA SER A 28 11.54 -11.15 -14.11
C SER A 28 11.92 -12.58 -14.56
N VAL A 29 12.67 -13.31 -13.73
CA VAL A 29 13.03 -14.72 -14.04
C VAL A 29 11.80 -15.63 -14.15
N LEU A 30 10.80 -15.44 -13.27
CA LEU A 30 9.56 -16.21 -13.37
C LEU A 30 8.77 -15.88 -14.64
N ALA A 31 8.72 -14.59 -15.00
CA ALA A 31 8.03 -14.13 -16.20
C ALA A 31 8.73 -14.64 -17.48
N GLU A 32 10.05 -14.46 -17.61
CA GLU A 32 10.86 -14.95 -18.72
C GLU A 32 10.79 -16.47 -18.88
N GLY A 33 10.73 -17.19 -17.77
CA GLY A 33 10.61 -18.65 -17.74
C GLY A 33 9.18 -19.19 -17.93
N ASN A 34 8.16 -18.34 -18.12
CA ASN A 34 6.75 -18.72 -18.12
C ASN A 34 6.36 -19.53 -16.86
N CYS A 35 6.89 -19.12 -15.72
CA CYS A 35 6.75 -19.81 -14.43
C CYS A 35 5.86 -19.07 -13.41
N LEU A 36 5.14 -18.05 -13.83
CA LEU A 36 4.20 -17.32 -12.95
C LEU A 36 3.05 -18.22 -12.50
N SER A 37 2.43 -18.96 -13.43
CA SER A 37 1.36 -19.91 -13.09
C SER A 37 1.91 -21.22 -12.50
N PRO A 38 1.19 -21.83 -11.56
CA PRO A 38 -0.11 -21.45 -11.01
C PRO A 38 -0.01 -20.51 -9.80
N TRP A 39 1.19 -20.17 -9.33
CA TRP A 39 1.42 -19.52 -8.05
C TRP A 39 1.19 -18.01 -8.06
N PHE A 40 1.47 -17.37 -9.20
CA PHE A 40 1.37 -15.92 -9.43
C PHE A 40 0.56 -15.63 -10.70
N ARG A 41 -0.48 -16.41 -10.94
CA ARG A 41 -1.33 -16.29 -12.14
C ARG A 41 -1.93 -14.91 -12.32
N GLU A 42 -2.13 -14.17 -11.22
CA GLU A 42 -2.61 -12.79 -11.23
C GLU A 42 -1.63 -11.86 -11.97
N LEU A 43 -0.38 -12.22 -12.10
CA LEU A 43 0.65 -11.41 -12.75
C LEU A 43 0.88 -11.79 -14.25
N GLU A 44 0.27 -12.88 -14.75
CA GLU A 44 0.56 -13.36 -16.11
C GLU A 44 0.29 -12.32 -17.19
N THR A 45 -0.81 -11.58 -17.06
CA THR A 45 -1.19 -10.56 -18.06
C THR A 45 -0.64 -9.17 -17.75
N SER A 46 0.04 -8.99 -16.63
CA SER A 46 0.51 -7.68 -16.18
C SER A 46 1.59 -7.06 -17.08
N MET A 47 2.25 -7.88 -17.90
CA MET A 47 3.24 -7.40 -18.89
C MET A 47 2.59 -6.66 -20.07
N ASP A 48 1.35 -7.00 -20.40
CA ASP A 48 0.62 -6.45 -21.56
C ASP A 48 -0.31 -5.29 -21.17
N ILE A 49 -0.52 -5.06 -19.87
CA ILE A 49 -1.39 -4.01 -19.35
C ILE A 49 -0.56 -2.76 -19.06
N PRO A 50 -0.89 -1.58 -19.65
CA PRO A 50 -0.18 -0.34 -19.34
C PRO A 50 -0.39 0.03 -17.87
N ALA A 51 0.65 0.53 -17.19
CA ALA A 51 0.58 0.90 -15.78
C ALA A 51 -0.36 2.08 -15.49
N GLY A 52 -0.64 2.91 -16.51
CA GLY A 52 -1.50 4.07 -16.44
C GLY A 52 -1.31 4.97 -17.64
N PRO A 53 -1.92 6.18 -17.65
CA PRO A 53 -1.71 7.16 -18.70
C PRO A 53 -0.23 7.53 -18.83
N VAL A 54 0.27 7.66 -20.07
CA VAL A 54 1.67 7.92 -20.39
C VAL A 54 2.25 9.17 -19.70
N ALA A 55 1.39 10.13 -19.37
CA ALA A 55 1.80 11.33 -18.61
C ALA A 55 2.30 11.03 -17.19
N TYR A 56 1.95 9.87 -16.60
CA TYR A 56 2.26 9.51 -15.23
C TYR A 56 3.04 8.20 -15.12
N HIS A 57 2.90 7.30 -16.08
CA HIS A 57 3.52 5.98 -16.06
C HIS A 57 4.12 5.63 -17.41
N SER A 58 5.34 5.12 -17.41
CA SER A 58 5.95 4.49 -18.57
C SER A 58 5.97 2.98 -18.38
N GLY A 59 5.53 2.22 -19.39
CA GLY A 59 5.60 0.77 -19.37
C GLY A 59 4.34 0.06 -18.85
N SER A 60 4.51 -1.22 -18.56
CA SER A 60 3.44 -2.12 -18.12
C SER A 60 3.28 -2.12 -16.59
N VAL A 61 2.17 -2.69 -16.12
CA VAL A 61 1.93 -2.93 -14.69
C VAL A 61 3.08 -3.75 -14.08
N MET A 62 3.56 -4.80 -14.78
CA MET A 62 4.71 -5.61 -14.33
C MET A 62 5.97 -4.76 -14.15
N ALA A 63 6.29 -3.91 -15.12
CA ALA A 63 7.47 -3.04 -15.05
C ALA A 63 7.38 -2.09 -13.85
N HIS A 64 6.23 -1.43 -13.67
CA HIS A 64 5.99 -0.55 -12.53
C HIS A 64 6.12 -1.28 -11.19
N LEU A 65 5.51 -2.47 -11.04
CA LEU A 65 5.66 -3.27 -9.82
C LEU A 65 7.13 -3.58 -9.52
N MET A 66 7.91 -3.98 -10.53
CA MET A 66 9.34 -4.27 -10.38
C MET A 66 10.14 -3.05 -9.94
N ASP A 67 9.88 -1.89 -10.54
CA ASP A 67 10.56 -0.63 -10.21
C ASP A 67 10.29 -0.22 -8.74
N VAL A 68 9.02 -0.28 -8.31
CA VAL A 68 8.65 0.05 -6.92
C VAL A 68 9.21 -0.97 -5.93
N MET A 69 9.20 -2.29 -6.27
CA MET A 69 9.82 -3.32 -5.42
C MET A 69 11.32 -3.06 -5.18
N ASP A 70 12.06 -2.69 -6.22
CA ASP A 70 13.49 -2.39 -6.10
C ASP A 70 13.74 -1.09 -5.32
N ALA A 71 12.90 -0.08 -5.50
CA ALA A 71 12.99 1.19 -4.76
C ALA A 71 12.80 1.03 -3.24
N VAL A 72 12.03 0.02 -2.82
CA VAL A 72 11.80 -0.26 -1.40
C VAL A 72 12.63 -1.42 -0.84
N ALA A 73 13.60 -1.94 -1.59
CA ALA A 73 14.44 -3.05 -1.17
C ALA A 73 15.04 -2.85 0.22
N GLY A 74 15.35 -3.97 0.91
CA GLY A 74 15.87 -3.99 2.27
C GLY A 74 14.79 -4.13 3.37
N ASP A 75 13.50 -4.07 3.02
CA ASP A 75 12.38 -4.39 3.91
C ASP A 75 11.44 -5.39 3.20
N PRO A 76 11.50 -6.69 3.52
CA PRO A 76 10.69 -7.71 2.84
C PRO A 76 9.18 -7.46 2.88
N LEU A 77 8.67 -6.87 3.98
CA LEU A 77 7.26 -6.55 4.09
C LEU A 77 6.88 -5.39 3.16
N CYS A 78 7.73 -4.37 3.07
CA CYS A 78 7.54 -3.26 2.16
C CYS A 78 7.60 -3.72 0.69
N VAL A 79 8.54 -4.61 0.33
CA VAL A 79 8.64 -5.20 -1.01
C VAL A 79 7.39 -6.02 -1.35
N TRP A 80 6.84 -6.78 -0.39
CA TRP A 80 5.57 -7.47 -0.58
C TRP A 80 4.42 -6.50 -0.81
N MET A 81 4.33 -5.43 -0.03
CA MET A 81 3.33 -4.38 -0.20
C MET A 81 3.46 -3.73 -1.59
N ALA A 82 4.69 -3.51 -2.08
CA ALA A 82 4.96 -3.01 -3.42
C ALA A 82 4.48 -3.97 -4.51
N LEU A 83 4.64 -5.28 -4.33
CA LEU A 83 4.08 -6.28 -5.26
C LEU A 83 2.54 -6.24 -5.29
N CYS A 84 1.89 -5.92 -4.16
CA CYS A 84 0.44 -6.02 -4.00
C CYS A 84 -0.33 -4.75 -4.36
N HIS A 85 0.28 -3.55 -4.26
CA HIS A 85 -0.44 -2.28 -4.28
C HIS A 85 -1.29 -2.07 -5.54
N ASP A 86 -0.80 -2.52 -6.69
CA ASP A 86 -1.39 -2.33 -8.01
C ASP A 86 -1.98 -3.60 -8.65
N LEU A 87 -2.10 -4.71 -7.91
CA LEU A 87 -2.68 -5.96 -8.46
C LEU A 87 -4.08 -5.78 -9.05
N GLY A 88 -4.84 -4.81 -8.55
CA GLY A 88 -6.17 -4.50 -9.07
C GLY A 88 -6.20 -3.89 -10.48
N LYS A 89 -5.08 -3.39 -10.98
CA LYS A 89 -4.95 -2.89 -12.35
C LYS A 89 -5.10 -4.02 -13.37
N ILE A 90 -4.69 -5.24 -13.01
CA ILE A 90 -4.73 -6.41 -13.88
C ILE A 90 -6.15 -6.81 -14.27
N GLY A 91 -7.13 -6.58 -13.41
CA GLY A 91 -8.55 -6.83 -13.66
C GLY A 91 -9.30 -5.65 -14.33
N THR A 92 -8.60 -4.69 -14.92
CA THR A 92 -9.24 -3.56 -15.60
C THR A 92 -9.83 -3.99 -16.95
N ASP A 93 -11.06 -3.57 -17.23
CA ASP A 93 -11.70 -3.75 -18.54
C ASP A 93 -10.80 -3.13 -19.64
N PRO A 94 -10.42 -3.87 -20.68
CA PRO A 94 -9.61 -3.35 -21.78
C PRO A 94 -10.14 -2.06 -22.42
N ALA A 95 -11.46 -1.85 -22.43
CA ALA A 95 -12.09 -0.63 -22.95
C ALA A 95 -11.78 0.63 -22.12
N LEU A 96 -11.34 0.48 -20.89
CA LEU A 96 -10.99 1.59 -19.98
C LEU A 96 -9.51 1.94 -20.00
N LEU A 97 -8.67 1.09 -20.59
CA LEU A 97 -7.22 1.33 -20.61
C LEU A 97 -6.88 2.63 -21.33
N PRO A 98 -5.88 3.37 -20.87
CA PRO A 98 -4.96 3.06 -19.77
C PRO A 98 -5.43 3.51 -18.36
N HIS A 99 -6.73 3.73 -18.15
CA HIS A 99 -7.28 4.16 -16.88
C HIS A 99 -7.75 2.97 -16.03
N HIS A 100 -7.36 2.96 -14.74
CA HIS A 100 -7.63 1.85 -13.81
C HIS A 100 -8.56 2.27 -12.66
N TYR A 101 -9.72 2.82 -12.97
CA TYR A 101 -10.65 3.31 -11.95
C TYR A 101 -11.03 2.22 -10.94
N GLY A 102 -10.87 2.51 -9.64
CA GLY A 102 -11.22 1.61 -8.54
C GLY A 102 -10.29 0.39 -8.37
N HIS A 103 -9.11 0.40 -9.01
CA HIS A 103 -8.14 -0.70 -8.89
C HIS A 103 -7.67 -0.91 -7.44
N GLU A 104 -7.62 0.16 -6.66
CA GLU A 104 -7.24 0.11 -5.25
C GLU A 104 -8.18 -0.78 -4.42
N LEU A 105 -9.45 -0.84 -4.77
CA LEU A 105 -10.41 -1.73 -4.11
C LEU A 105 -10.36 -3.16 -4.66
N ARG A 106 -10.26 -3.29 -6.01
CA ARG A 106 -10.19 -4.60 -6.66
C ARG A 106 -8.94 -5.40 -6.31
N GLY A 107 -7.82 -4.74 -6.02
CA GLY A 107 -6.55 -5.42 -5.72
C GLY A 107 -6.48 -6.06 -4.34
N ALA A 108 -7.37 -5.72 -3.43
CA ALA A 108 -7.39 -6.25 -2.07
C ALA A 108 -7.60 -7.78 -2.04
N GLU A 109 -8.57 -8.29 -2.78
CA GLU A 109 -8.87 -9.72 -2.85
C GLU A 109 -7.73 -10.54 -3.49
N PRO A 110 -7.17 -10.18 -4.66
CA PRO A 110 -5.99 -10.83 -5.20
C PRO A 110 -4.79 -10.85 -4.24
N ALA A 111 -4.50 -9.75 -3.55
CA ALA A 111 -3.41 -9.67 -2.58
C ALA A 111 -3.60 -10.68 -1.43
N GLU A 112 -4.81 -10.77 -0.88
CA GLU A 112 -5.14 -11.76 0.16
C GLU A 112 -5.03 -13.19 -0.37
N HIS A 113 -5.54 -13.46 -1.58
CA HIS A 113 -5.54 -14.79 -2.19
C HIS A 113 -4.12 -15.28 -2.47
N VAL A 114 -3.23 -14.43 -2.99
CA VAL A 114 -1.82 -14.80 -3.22
C VAL A 114 -1.13 -15.11 -1.89
N ALA A 115 -1.31 -14.29 -0.86
CA ALA A 115 -0.73 -14.55 0.46
C ALA A 115 -1.20 -15.87 1.06
N LYS A 116 -2.50 -16.18 0.99
CA LYS A 116 -3.09 -17.45 1.47
C LYS A 116 -2.57 -18.64 0.65
N ARG A 117 -2.57 -18.53 -0.68
CA ARG A 117 -2.09 -19.59 -1.60
C ARG A 117 -0.65 -19.97 -1.31
N LEU A 118 0.19 -19.00 -0.96
CA LEU A 118 1.61 -19.20 -0.68
C LEU A 118 1.91 -19.49 0.80
N ALA A 119 0.88 -19.67 1.62
CA ALA A 119 0.99 -19.89 3.06
C ALA A 119 1.88 -18.84 3.77
N LEU A 120 1.81 -17.58 3.34
CA LEU A 120 2.55 -16.49 3.97
C LEU A 120 2.00 -16.19 5.37
N PRO A 121 2.83 -15.64 6.29
CA PRO A 121 2.33 -15.18 7.58
C PRO A 121 1.17 -14.20 7.43
N ALA A 122 0.17 -14.26 8.32
CA ALA A 122 -1.05 -13.45 8.25
C ALA A 122 -0.78 -11.94 8.10
N ARG A 123 0.32 -11.44 8.68
CA ARG A 123 0.78 -10.06 8.54
C ARG A 123 1.01 -9.66 7.08
N TYR A 124 1.51 -10.57 6.23
CA TYR A 124 1.71 -10.28 4.80
C TYR A 124 0.40 -10.14 4.06
N GLY A 125 -0.59 -11.01 4.34
CA GLY A 125 -1.93 -10.87 3.77
C GLY A 125 -2.56 -9.51 4.12
N ALA A 126 -2.57 -9.15 5.40
CA ALA A 126 -3.10 -7.88 5.88
C ALA A 126 -2.37 -6.67 5.27
N ALA A 127 -1.03 -6.73 5.19
CA ALA A 127 -0.22 -5.66 4.61
C ALA A 127 -0.47 -5.48 3.10
N GLY A 128 -0.59 -6.58 2.34
CA GLY A 128 -0.92 -6.55 0.92
C GLY A 128 -2.30 -5.95 0.65
N VAL A 129 -3.31 -6.34 1.42
CA VAL A 129 -4.65 -5.76 1.34
C VAL A 129 -4.63 -4.26 1.64
N LEU A 130 -3.98 -3.86 2.72
CA LEU A 130 -3.91 -2.47 3.14
C LEU A 130 -3.16 -1.60 2.11
N SER A 131 -2.04 -2.08 1.57
CA SER A 131 -1.30 -1.36 0.54
C SER A 131 -2.14 -1.14 -0.71
N SER A 132 -2.84 -2.16 -1.19
CA SER A 132 -3.75 -2.01 -2.32
C SER A 132 -4.83 -0.95 -2.05
N GLN A 133 -5.53 -1.02 -0.92
CA GLN A 133 -6.65 -0.14 -0.62
C GLN A 133 -6.29 1.31 -0.37
N LEU A 134 -5.08 1.59 0.11
CA LEU A 134 -4.72 2.91 0.64
C LEU A 134 -3.65 3.67 -0.15
N HIS A 135 -2.88 3.01 -1.06
CA HIS A 135 -1.76 3.67 -1.76
C HIS A 135 -2.20 4.91 -2.54
N MET A 136 -3.35 4.86 -3.23
CA MET A 136 -3.86 6.01 -3.97
C MET A 136 -4.14 7.23 -3.09
N LYS A 137 -4.70 7.01 -1.88
CA LYS A 137 -4.89 8.10 -0.91
C LYS A 137 -3.55 8.59 -0.38
N ALA A 138 -2.61 7.69 -0.16
CA ALA A 138 -1.28 8.06 0.30
C ALA A 138 -0.54 8.93 -0.73
N GLY A 139 -0.60 8.60 -2.02
CA GLY A 139 0.02 9.37 -3.09
C GLY A 139 -0.47 10.82 -3.20
N ILE A 140 -1.70 11.11 -2.76
CA ILE A 140 -2.27 12.46 -2.72
C ILE A 140 -2.45 13.00 -1.31
N TYR A 141 -1.67 12.50 -0.34
CA TYR A 141 -1.85 12.76 1.10
C TYR A 141 -2.04 14.24 1.43
N GLU A 142 -1.19 15.12 0.89
CA GLU A 142 -1.22 16.56 1.19
C GLU A 142 -2.48 17.26 0.66
N MET A 143 -3.18 16.66 -0.28
CA MET A 143 -4.45 17.18 -0.83
C MET A 143 -5.67 16.71 -0.04
N LEU A 144 -5.51 15.71 0.87
CA LEU A 144 -6.61 15.13 1.63
C LEU A 144 -7.10 16.10 2.72
N ARG A 145 -8.41 16.05 2.99
CA ARG A 145 -9.03 16.73 4.14
C ARG A 145 -8.63 16.07 5.46
N ALA A 146 -8.64 16.82 6.55
CA ALA A 146 -8.24 16.34 7.88
C ALA A 146 -8.91 15.02 8.30
N GLY A 147 -10.20 14.84 8.04
CA GLY A 147 -10.89 13.60 8.36
C GLY A 147 -10.33 12.39 7.60
N THR A 148 -10.06 12.54 6.31
CA THR A 148 -9.49 11.46 5.48
C THR A 148 -8.04 11.16 5.87
N ARG A 149 -7.22 12.21 6.19
CA ARG A 149 -5.88 12.01 6.73
C ARG A 149 -5.91 11.26 8.06
N CYS A 150 -6.81 11.67 8.98
CA CYS A 150 -6.98 11.01 10.26
C CYS A 150 -7.29 9.53 10.10
N ASP A 151 -8.24 9.18 9.22
CA ASP A 151 -8.62 7.80 8.99
C ASP A 151 -7.47 6.99 8.37
N LEU A 152 -6.79 7.54 7.36
CA LEU A 152 -5.64 6.90 6.72
C LEU A 152 -4.50 6.66 7.72
N LEU A 153 -4.09 7.68 8.46
CA LEU A 153 -3.03 7.59 9.47
C LEU A 153 -3.35 6.53 10.51
N MET A 154 -4.57 6.56 11.05
CA MET A 154 -4.95 5.62 12.11
C MET A 154 -5.13 4.19 11.60
N GLN A 155 -5.55 3.97 10.34
CA GLN A 155 -5.60 2.63 9.75
C GLN A 155 -4.20 2.04 9.62
N VAL A 156 -3.24 2.81 9.10
CA VAL A 156 -1.84 2.39 8.93
C VAL A 156 -1.18 2.16 10.29
N HIS A 157 -1.37 3.08 11.23
CA HIS A 157 -0.79 3.02 12.56
C HIS A 157 -1.30 1.82 13.38
N ASN A 158 -2.62 1.60 13.39
CA ASN A 158 -3.22 0.48 14.11
C ASN A 158 -2.83 -0.90 13.51
N ALA A 159 -2.44 -0.93 12.24
CA ALA A 159 -1.90 -2.12 11.58
C ALA A 159 -0.39 -2.31 11.82
N GLU A 160 0.27 -1.40 12.54
CA GLU A 160 1.73 -1.40 12.78
C GLU A 160 2.54 -1.38 11.46
N LEU A 161 2.06 -0.61 10.48
CA LEU A 161 2.64 -0.54 9.14
C LEU A 161 3.21 0.86 8.80
N ASP A 162 3.38 1.76 9.78
CA ASP A 162 3.85 3.14 9.54
C ASP A 162 5.15 3.19 8.72
N GLY A 163 6.14 2.37 9.08
CA GLY A 163 7.43 2.32 8.38
C GLY A 163 7.30 1.87 6.92
N PRO A 164 6.86 0.62 6.68
CA PRO A 164 6.80 0.05 5.33
C PRO A 164 5.77 0.72 4.43
N PHE A 165 4.60 1.11 4.96
CA PHE A 165 3.55 1.73 4.14
C PHE A 165 3.97 3.09 3.58
N TRP A 166 4.53 3.97 4.42
CA TRP A 166 4.95 5.29 3.95
C TRP A 166 6.21 5.22 3.08
N LYS A 167 7.09 4.22 3.29
CA LYS A 167 8.20 3.94 2.37
C LYS A 167 7.69 3.56 0.98
N LEU A 168 6.68 2.69 0.91
CA LEU A 168 6.00 2.34 -0.34
C LEU A 168 5.38 3.57 -1.00
N ALA A 169 4.58 4.36 -0.25
CA ALA A 169 3.87 5.52 -0.80
C ALA A 169 4.83 6.58 -1.37
N GLU A 170 5.99 6.78 -0.75
CA GLU A 170 7.04 7.66 -1.26
C GLU A 170 7.67 7.11 -2.54
N ALA A 171 7.96 5.80 -2.59
CA ALA A 171 8.55 5.15 -3.76
C ALA A 171 7.60 5.17 -4.97
N ASP A 172 6.31 4.91 -4.75
CA ASP A 172 5.28 4.89 -5.79
C ASP A 172 4.96 6.30 -6.33
N SER A 173 4.81 7.29 -5.43
CA SER A 173 4.44 8.65 -5.82
C SER A 173 5.61 9.55 -6.22
N GLY A 174 6.85 9.19 -5.89
CA GLY A 174 8.04 10.03 -6.02
C GLY A 174 8.06 11.25 -5.10
N ARG A 175 7.22 11.29 -4.06
CA ARG A 175 7.06 12.43 -3.13
C ARG A 175 7.65 12.11 -1.77
N SER A 176 8.22 13.11 -1.09
CA SER A 176 8.60 13.01 0.31
C SER A 176 7.38 13.27 1.20
N LEU A 177 6.82 12.22 1.78
CA LEU A 177 5.59 12.27 2.57
C LEU A 177 5.82 12.20 4.09
N ARG A 178 6.88 11.50 4.53
CA ARG A 178 7.12 11.22 5.95
C ARG A 178 7.22 12.45 6.85
N PRO A 179 7.82 13.58 6.45
CA PRO A 179 7.86 14.74 7.34
C PRO A 179 6.46 15.21 7.74
N VAL A 180 5.55 15.38 6.76
CA VAL A 180 4.19 15.83 7.02
C VAL A 180 3.34 14.76 7.69
N VAL A 181 3.52 13.50 7.34
CA VAL A 181 2.82 12.34 7.93
C VAL A 181 3.18 12.17 9.40
N ASN A 182 4.47 12.22 9.75
CA ASN A 182 4.92 12.07 11.14
C ASN A 182 4.44 13.21 12.02
N ASP A 183 4.45 14.44 11.49
CA ASP A 183 3.94 15.62 12.20
C ASP A 183 2.42 15.50 12.44
N ASP A 184 1.64 15.17 11.41
CA ASP A 184 0.20 14.94 11.51
C ASP A 184 -0.13 13.78 12.48
N LEU A 185 0.61 12.65 12.41
CA LEU A 185 0.41 11.49 13.29
C LEU A 185 0.73 11.85 14.76
N ALA A 186 1.79 12.61 15.01
CA ALA A 186 2.13 13.05 16.36
C ALA A 186 1.01 13.87 17.00
N VAL A 187 0.30 14.69 16.22
CA VAL A 187 -0.90 15.41 16.70
C VAL A 187 -2.00 14.43 17.10
N LEU A 188 -2.29 13.43 16.26
CA LEU A 188 -3.36 12.46 16.52
C LEU A 188 -3.10 11.62 17.77
N LEU A 189 -1.85 11.20 17.99
CA LEU A 189 -1.47 10.34 19.11
C LEU A 189 -1.51 11.04 20.47
N ARG A 190 -1.43 12.37 20.51
CA ARG A 190 -1.61 13.16 21.73
C ARG A 190 -3.06 13.27 22.18
N ILE A 191 -4.03 12.96 21.33
CA ILE A 191 -5.45 13.07 21.63
C ILE A 191 -5.93 11.80 22.33
N SER A 192 -6.41 11.95 23.54
CA SER A 192 -7.03 10.91 24.36
C SER A 192 -8.46 11.27 24.76
N LEU A 193 -9.31 10.25 25.00
CA LEU A 193 -10.65 10.48 25.49
C LEU A 193 -10.64 10.97 26.93
N PRO A 194 -11.47 11.98 27.27
CA PRO A 194 -11.82 12.29 28.66
C PRO A 194 -12.40 11.06 29.37
N PRO A 195 -12.20 10.95 30.70
CA PRO A 195 -12.63 9.75 31.46
C PRO A 195 -14.09 9.39 31.25
N GLU A 196 -14.98 10.38 31.20
CA GLU A 196 -16.44 10.20 31.04
C GLU A 196 -16.86 9.61 29.69
N TRP A 197 -15.96 9.62 28.70
CA TRP A 197 -16.21 9.06 27.35
C TRP A 197 -15.51 7.71 27.11
N ARG A 198 -14.80 7.19 28.11
CA ARG A 198 -14.14 5.88 28.02
C ARG A 198 -15.15 4.76 28.18
N ASP A 199 -14.82 3.58 27.68
CA ASP A 199 -15.56 2.32 27.85
C ASP A 199 -17.03 2.33 27.36
N ARG A 200 -17.36 3.25 26.41
CA ARG A 200 -18.68 3.33 25.76
C ARG A 200 -18.69 2.67 24.37
N GLY A 201 -17.79 1.75 24.11
CA GLY A 201 -17.71 0.98 22.86
C GLY A 201 -17.61 1.89 21.61
N LYS A 202 -18.56 1.71 20.68
CA LYS A 202 -18.57 2.47 19.41
C LYS A 202 -18.68 3.99 19.58
N GLU A 203 -19.30 4.46 20.67
CA GLU A 203 -19.44 5.88 20.96
C GLU A 203 -18.08 6.51 21.33
N SER A 204 -17.29 5.83 22.17
CA SER A 204 -15.90 6.21 22.48
C SER A 204 -15.07 6.37 21.22
N GLY A 205 -15.12 5.38 20.30
CA GLY A 205 -14.39 5.43 19.03
C GLY A 205 -14.80 6.61 18.14
N ARG A 206 -16.11 6.87 18.00
CA ARG A 206 -16.62 8.01 17.25
C ARG A 206 -16.18 9.34 17.84
N ARG A 207 -16.22 9.46 19.17
CA ARG A 207 -15.80 10.69 19.88
C ARG A 207 -14.31 10.93 19.71
N LEU A 208 -13.48 9.91 19.93
CA LEU A 208 -12.03 10.02 19.74
C LEU A 208 -11.66 10.42 18.31
N ARG A 209 -12.28 9.79 17.32
CA ARG A 209 -12.09 10.16 15.91
C ARG A 209 -12.47 11.62 15.67
N ALA A 210 -13.60 12.10 16.17
CA ALA A 210 -14.03 13.48 15.99
C ALA A 210 -13.02 14.48 16.60
N MET A 211 -12.53 14.20 17.82
CA MET A 211 -11.50 15.03 18.49
C MET A 211 -10.18 15.04 17.70
N ARG A 212 -9.73 13.90 17.22
CA ARG A 212 -8.54 13.77 16.37
C ARG A 212 -8.68 14.56 15.07
N CYS A 213 -9.80 14.41 14.37
CA CYS A 213 -10.05 15.16 13.14
C CYS A 213 -10.06 16.67 13.36
N GLN A 214 -10.63 17.15 14.46
CA GLN A 214 -10.65 18.56 14.81
C GLN A 214 -9.24 19.08 15.11
N ALA A 215 -8.48 18.37 15.94
CA ALA A 215 -7.10 18.72 16.27
C ALA A 215 -6.21 18.80 15.03
N LEU A 216 -6.34 17.80 14.15
CA LEU A 216 -5.59 17.77 12.89
C LEU A 216 -6.00 18.93 11.96
N ALA A 217 -7.28 19.25 11.85
CA ALA A 217 -7.74 20.37 11.04
C ALA A 217 -7.16 21.71 11.53
N MET A 218 -7.11 21.94 12.85
CA MET A 218 -6.49 23.11 13.44
C MET A 218 -4.98 23.16 13.17
N HIS A 219 -4.29 22.03 13.29
CA HIS A 219 -2.86 21.92 13.03
C HIS A 219 -2.54 22.20 11.54
N MET A 220 -3.30 21.62 10.61
CA MET A 220 -3.15 21.89 9.17
C MET A 220 -3.38 23.37 8.83
N ALA A 221 -4.38 24.01 9.45
CA ALA A 221 -4.67 25.43 9.24
C ALA A 221 -3.53 26.32 9.75
N LYS A 222 -2.93 25.97 10.90
CA LYS A 222 -1.77 26.68 11.46
C LYS A 222 -0.57 26.59 10.51
N ARG A 223 -0.19 25.36 10.10
CA ARG A 223 0.92 25.11 9.15
C ARG A 223 0.75 25.87 7.83
N LYS A 224 -0.50 25.96 7.32
CA LYS A 224 -0.80 26.70 6.09
C LYS A 224 -0.55 28.21 6.24
N ARG A 225 -0.82 28.81 7.41
CA ARG A 225 -0.54 30.22 7.68
C ARG A 225 0.95 30.47 7.78
N GLU A 226 1.67 29.64 8.54
CA GLU A 226 3.13 29.73 8.71
C GLU A 226 3.87 29.66 7.37
N ASN A 227 3.42 28.81 6.45
CA ASN A 227 4.00 28.68 5.09
C ASN A 227 3.58 29.84 4.15
N ALA A 228 2.57 30.64 4.50
CA ALA A 228 2.15 31.79 3.70
C ALA A 228 2.82 33.10 4.14
N ASP A 229 3.33 33.13 5.38
CA ASP A 229 3.97 34.30 6.00
C ASP A 229 5.51 34.26 5.91
N GLY A 230 6.10 33.16 5.38
CA GLY A 230 7.54 32.97 5.16
C GLY A 230 7.90 32.88 3.69
#